data_3356d486c20a0a37cdf2bc01f2b6ca94
#
_entry.id   3356d486c20a0a37cdf2bc01f2b6ca94
#
_cell.length_a   1.000
_cell.length_b   1.000
_cell.length_c   1.000
_cell.angle_alpha   90.00
_cell.angle_beta   90.00
_cell.angle_gamma   90.00
#
_symmetry.space_group_name_H-M   'P 1'
#
loop_
_entity.id
_entity.type
_entity.pdbx_description
1 polymer ?
#
loop_
_entity_poly.entity_id
_entity_poly.type
_entity_poly.pdbx_seq_one_letter_code
_entity_poly.pdbx_strand_id
1 'polypeptide(L)' 'MKLSKRQEAIAHIVRENGPVTGSAIAEHLDVTRSALRSDLAVLTMIGVLEARPNVGYYYVGLS' A
#
# COMPACT_ATOMS: atom_id res chain seq x y z
N MET A 1 -0.40 11.55 11.74
CA MET A 1 0.82 11.31 10.95
C MET A 1 0.58 11.67 9.49
N LYS A 2 1.54 12.37 8.91
CA LYS A 2 1.44 12.75 7.50
C LYS A 2 2.13 11.72 6.61
N LEU A 3 1.42 11.22 5.63
CA LEU A 3 1.98 10.26 4.68
C LEU A 3 2.88 10.97 3.66
N SER A 4 3.91 10.28 3.19
CA SER A 4 4.71 10.75 2.07
C SER A 4 3.87 10.70 0.79
N LYS A 5 4.30 11.41 -0.25
CA LYS A 5 3.60 11.36 -1.54
C LYS A 5 3.56 9.94 -2.11
N ARG A 6 4.64 9.17 -1.91
CA ARG A 6 4.69 7.79 -2.36
C ARG A 6 3.71 6.92 -1.57
N GLN A 7 3.62 7.11 -0.26
CA GLN A 7 2.67 6.38 0.58
C GLN A 7 1.23 6.73 0.22
N GLU A 8 0.95 8.00 -0.06
CA GLU A 8 -0.36 8.42 -0.53
C GLU A 8 -0.72 7.76 -1.87
N ALA A 9 0.25 7.68 -2.78
CA ALA A 9 0.04 7.04 -4.08
C ALA A 9 -0.26 5.55 -3.92
N ILE A 10 0.46 4.87 -3.03
CA ILE A 10 0.21 3.45 -2.73
C ILE A 10 -1.20 3.26 -2.17
N ALA A 11 -1.57 4.08 -1.19
CA ALA A 11 -2.89 3.99 -0.57
C ALA A 11 -3.99 4.22 -1.61
N HIS A 12 -3.79 5.18 -2.51
CA HIS A 12 -4.74 5.47 -3.58
C HIS A 12 -4.92 4.27 -4.52
N ILE A 13 -3.83 3.63 -4.91
CA ILE A 13 -3.89 2.44 -5.79
C ILE A 13 -4.70 1.34 -5.13
N VAL A 14 -4.44 1.07 -3.85
CA VAL A 14 -5.15 0.03 -3.12
C VAL A 14 -6.62 0.38 -2.95
N ARG A 15 -6.91 1.64 -2.69
CA ARG A 15 -8.29 2.11 -2.54
C ARG A 15 -9.10 1.92 -3.83
N GLU A 16 -8.49 2.24 -4.98
CA GLU A 16 -9.19 2.22 -6.27
C GLU A 16 -9.25 0.82 -6.88
N ASN A 17 -8.27 -0.04 -6.61
CA ASN A 17 -8.12 -1.32 -7.29
C ASN A 17 -8.12 -2.54 -6.36
N GLY A 18 -8.10 -2.32 -5.06
CA GLY A 18 -7.92 -3.41 -4.11
C GLY A 18 -9.01 -4.44 -4.08
N PRO A 19 -8.67 -5.65 -3.64
CA PRO A 19 -7.36 -5.98 -3.10
C PRO A 19 -6.31 -6.09 -4.20
N VAL A 20 -5.07 -5.67 -3.91
CA VAL A 20 -3.96 -5.74 -4.84
C VAL A 20 -2.74 -6.32 -4.13
N THR A 21 -1.94 -7.08 -4.90
CA THR A 21 -0.69 -7.63 -4.37
C THR A 21 0.40 -6.57 -4.39
N GLY A 22 1.46 -6.80 -3.61
CA GLY A 22 2.63 -5.93 -3.64
C GLY A 22 3.23 -5.84 -5.04
N SER A 23 3.25 -6.95 -5.78
CA SER A 23 3.75 -6.96 -7.17
C SER A 23 2.92 -6.04 -8.08
N ALA A 24 1.61 -6.08 -7.95
CA ALA A 24 0.72 -5.21 -8.74
C ALA A 24 0.95 -3.73 -8.40
N ILE A 25 1.15 -3.42 -7.12
CA ILE A 25 1.46 -2.04 -6.71
C ILE A 25 2.80 -1.60 -7.33
N ALA A 26 3.80 -2.46 -7.31
CA ALA A 26 5.11 -2.15 -7.89
C ALA A 26 5.02 -1.88 -9.40
N GLU A 27 4.13 -2.57 -10.09
CA GLU A 27 3.91 -2.34 -11.52
C GLU A 27 3.27 -0.98 -11.80
N HIS A 28 2.40 -0.51 -10.91
CA HIS A 28 1.76 0.79 -11.06
C HIS A 28 2.72 1.93 -10.75
N LEU A 29 3.66 1.70 -9.83
CA LEU A 29 4.61 2.71 -9.38
C LEU A 29 6.02 2.26 -9.71
N ASP A 30 6.81 3.15 -10.27
CA ASP A 30 8.20 2.85 -10.56
C ASP A 30 9.04 3.03 -9.30
N VAL A 31 8.93 2.06 -8.39
CA VAL A 31 9.62 2.09 -7.09
C VAL A 31 10.40 0.80 -6.87
N THR A 32 11.44 0.88 -6.07
CA THR A 32 12.21 -0.31 -5.72
C THR A 32 11.39 -1.20 -4.79
N ARG A 33 11.69 -2.48 -4.81
CA ARG A 33 11.04 -3.44 -3.94
C ARG A 33 11.24 -3.10 -2.46
N SER A 34 12.44 -2.65 -2.09
CA SER A 34 12.74 -2.27 -0.70
C SER A 34 11.91 -1.07 -0.26
N ALA A 35 11.82 -0.04 -1.11
CA ALA A 35 11.04 1.15 -0.79
C ALA A 35 9.55 0.81 -0.65
N LEU A 36 9.03 -0.03 -1.54
CA LEU A 36 7.64 -0.47 -1.47
C LEU A 36 7.37 -1.25 -0.19
N ARG A 37 8.26 -2.19 0.14
CA ARG A 37 8.12 -3.00 1.35
C ARG A 37 8.07 -2.12 2.60
N SER A 38 8.95 -1.13 2.67
CA SER A 38 9.02 -0.20 3.79
C SER A 38 7.73 0.60 3.91
N ASP A 39 7.23 1.12 2.80
CA ASP A 39 5.99 1.90 2.80
C ASP A 39 4.76 1.06 3.13
N LEU A 40 4.70 -0.18 2.63
CA LEU A 40 3.60 -1.08 2.96
C LEU A 40 3.61 -1.44 4.45
N ALA A 41 4.80 -1.61 5.03
CA ALA A 41 4.92 -1.88 6.46
C ALA A 41 4.37 -0.70 7.28
N VAL A 42 4.71 0.52 6.89
CA VAL A 42 4.20 1.72 7.58
C VAL A 42 2.67 1.80 7.44
N LEU A 43 2.16 1.65 6.23
CA LEU A 43 0.73 1.78 5.96
C LEU A 43 -0.11 0.71 6.67
N THR A 44 0.42 -0.50 6.81
CA THR A 44 -0.28 -1.55 7.56
C THR A 44 -0.18 -1.30 9.06
N MET A 45 0.97 -0.83 9.53
CA MET A 45 1.16 -0.53 10.95
C MET A 45 0.22 0.55 11.44
N ILE A 46 0.01 1.61 10.66
CA ILE A 46 -0.89 2.70 11.04
C ILE A 46 -2.36 2.44 10.70
N GLY A 47 -2.65 1.29 10.09
CA GLY A 47 -4.03 0.87 9.84
C GLY A 47 -4.68 1.44 8.58
N VAL A 48 -3.92 2.06 7.69
CA VAL A 48 -4.44 2.55 6.41
C VAL A 48 -4.73 1.38 5.47
N LEU A 49 -3.85 0.37 5.50
CA LEU A 49 -4.01 -0.85 4.72
C LEU A 49 -4.05 -2.06 5.65
N GLU A 50 -4.66 -3.13 5.15
CA GLU A 50 -4.65 -4.42 5.82
C GLU A 50 -4.09 -5.46 4.85
N ALA A 51 -3.15 -6.26 5.31
CA ALA A 51 -2.56 -7.33 4.50
C ALA A 51 -3.33 -8.63 4.75
N ARG A 52 -3.69 -9.32 3.67
CA ARG A 52 -4.32 -10.63 3.74
C ARG A 52 -3.48 -11.66 2.98
N PRO A 53 -3.09 -12.78 3.62
CA PRO A 53 -2.30 -13.82 2.95
C PRO A 53 -3.03 -14.33 1.69
N ASN A 54 -2.28 -14.52 0.62
CA ASN A 54 -2.79 -15.05 -0.66
C ASN A 54 -3.82 -14.16 -1.38
N VAL A 55 -4.10 -12.98 -0.86
CA VAL A 55 -5.07 -12.06 -1.45
C VAL A 55 -4.40 -10.75 -1.82
N GLY A 56 -3.68 -10.13 -0.88
CA GLY A 56 -3.02 -8.87 -1.11
C GLY A 56 -3.39 -7.84 -0.05
N TYR A 57 -3.40 -6.58 -0.45
CA TYR A 57 -3.66 -5.47 0.45
C TYR A 57 -5.03 -4.88 0.20
N TYR A 58 -5.74 -4.61 1.28
CA TYR A 58 -7.04 -3.94 1.28
C TYR A 58 -6.89 -2.53 1.83
N TYR A 59 -7.69 -1.61 1.33
CA TYR A 59 -7.75 -0.27 1.87
C TYR A 59 -8.72 -0.23 3.05
N VAL A 60 -8.23 0.21 4.20
CA VAL A 60 -9.05 0.40 5.40
C VAL A 60 -9.41 1.88 5.54
N GLY A 61 -8.43 2.71 5.33
CA GLY A 61 -8.65 4.15 5.31
C GLY A 61 -8.03 4.88 6.48
N LEU A 62 -7.99 6.19 6.34
CA LEU A 62 -7.56 7.08 7.42
C LEU A 62 -8.77 7.40 8.28
N SER A 63 -8.63 7.22 9.55
CA SER A 63 -9.69 7.61 10.49
C SER A 63 -9.46 9.00 11.03
#